data_82e81eb06df116be86a758b57929b232
#
_entry.id   82e81eb06df116be86a758b57929b232
#
_cell.length_a   1.000
_cell.length_b   1.000
_cell.length_c   1.000
_cell.angle_alpha   90.00
_cell.angle_beta   90.00
_cell.angle_gamma   90.00
#
_symmetry.space_group_name_H-M   'P 1'
#
loop_
_entity.id
_entity.type
_entity.pdbx_description
1 polymer ?
#
loop_
_entity_poly.entity_id
_entity_poly.type
_entity_poly.pdbx_seq_one_letter_code
_entity_poly.pdbx_strand_id
1 'polypeptide(L)'
;EKHYDEICAKGVDDIYVLSVNDTFVMRKWMLDQQVEKLKFIPDGSGTFTRQLGMLVDKDNLGFGMRSWRYAMIVYNGVIEQFFEEPGRCDNSTVDPYGVSSPETVLEYLNRHDSK
;
A
#
# COMPACT_ATOMS: atom_id res chain seq x y z
N GLU A 1 4.83 6.52 -7.18
CA GLU A 1 4.85 7.83 -7.86
C GLU A 1 5.19 7.73 -9.34
N LYS A 2 6.19 6.92 -9.68
CA LYS A 2 6.63 6.73 -11.06
C LYS A 2 5.50 6.30 -12.00
N HIS A 3 4.58 5.49 -11.52
CA HIS A 3 3.47 4.95 -12.31
C HIS A 3 2.14 5.68 -12.07
N TYR A 4 2.16 6.81 -11.34
CA TYR A 4 0.95 7.52 -10.94
C TYR A 4 0.08 7.88 -12.15
N ASP A 5 0.67 8.53 -13.14
CA ASP A 5 -0.08 9.00 -14.31
C ASP A 5 -0.64 7.82 -15.12
N GLU A 6 0.13 6.75 -15.26
CA GLU A 6 -0.30 5.56 -15.98
C GLU A 6 -1.52 4.90 -15.32
N ILE A 7 -1.48 4.78 -13.99
CA ILE A 7 -2.57 4.17 -13.21
C ILE A 7 -3.83 5.06 -13.28
N CYS A 8 -3.67 6.37 -13.12
CA CYS A 8 -4.79 7.29 -13.20
C CYS A 8 -5.42 7.32 -14.59
N ALA A 9 -4.63 7.13 -15.65
CA ALA A 9 -5.14 7.06 -17.02
C ALA A 9 -6.05 5.85 -17.25
N LYS A 10 -6.03 4.85 -16.35
CA LYS A 10 -6.92 3.68 -16.41
C LYS A 10 -8.22 3.88 -15.65
N GLY A 11 -8.57 5.11 -15.28
CA GLY A 11 -9.81 5.41 -14.58
C GLY A 11 -9.71 5.47 -13.07
N VAL A 12 -8.50 5.43 -12.53
CA VAL A 12 -8.27 5.60 -11.09
C VAL A 12 -8.23 7.10 -10.77
N ASP A 13 -9.04 7.54 -9.82
CA ASP A 13 -9.13 8.95 -9.46
C ASP A 13 -7.95 9.42 -8.64
N ASP A 14 -7.45 8.57 -7.74
CA ASP A 14 -6.37 8.95 -6.85
C ASP A 14 -5.64 7.71 -6.32
N ILE A 15 -4.41 7.92 -5.83
CA ILE A 15 -3.59 6.86 -5.27
C ILE A 15 -3.10 7.30 -3.89
N TYR A 16 -3.29 6.43 -2.91
CA TYR A 16 -2.89 6.67 -1.52
C TYR A 16 -1.84 5.66 -1.10
N VAL A 17 -0.88 6.13 -0.29
CA VAL A 17 0.08 5.27 0.41
C VAL A 17 -0.29 5.25 1.88
N LEU A 18 -0.49 4.05 2.43
CA LEU A 18 -0.82 3.86 3.83
C LEU A 18 0.35 3.19 4.54
N SER A 19 0.67 3.65 5.74
CA SER A 19 1.72 3.05 6.55
C SER A 19 1.38 3.21 8.03
N VAL A 20 1.84 2.27 8.86
CA VAL A 20 1.74 2.36 10.31
C VAL A 20 2.87 3.27 10.81
N ASN A 21 2.71 4.56 10.56
CA ASN A 21 3.62 5.62 10.94
C ASN A 21 2.82 6.88 11.24
N ASP A 22 3.40 7.81 12.00
CA ASP A 22 2.77 9.09 12.23
C ASP A 22 2.90 10.02 11.02
N THR A 23 2.16 11.13 11.07
CA THR A 23 2.14 12.12 9.99
C THR A 23 3.52 12.70 9.71
N PHE A 24 4.33 12.94 10.76
CA PHE A 24 5.65 13.57 10.59
C PHE A 24 6.62 12.63 9.89
N VAL A 25 6.63 11.34 10.25
CA VAL A 25 7.48 10.34 9.61
C VAL A 25 7.09 10.16 8.14
N MET A 26 5.81 10.05 7.85
CA MET A 26 5.33 9.90 6.47
C MET A 26 5.66 11.11 5.62
N ARG A 27 5.49 12.32 6.19
CA ARG A 27 5.81 13.56 5.49
C ARG A 27 7.30 13.61 5.12
N LYS A 28 8.18 13.24 6.05
CA LYS A 28 9.62 13.19 5.81
C LYS A 28 9.97 12.18 4.73
N TRP A 29 9.37 11.01 4.78
CA TRP A 29 9.59 9.97 3.79
C TRP A 29 9.13 10.41 2.40
N MET A 30 7.96 11.04 2.30
CA MET A 30 7.45 11.57 1.04
C MET A 30 8.38 12.63 0.45
N LEU A 31 8.92 13.53 1.29
CA LEU A 31 9.88 14.53 0.84
C LEU A 31 11.18 13.90 0.36
N ASP A 32 11.70 12.90 1.09
CA ASP A 32 12.95 12.22 0.74
C ASP A 32 12.82 11.45 -0.59
N GLN A 33 11.63 10.92 -0.89
CA GLN A 33 11.34 10.18 -2.12
C GLN A 33 10.86 11.09 -3.25
N GLN A 34 10.80 12.40 -3.02
CA GLN A 34 10.35 13.39 -4.01
C GLN A 34 8.94 13.07 -4.53
N VAL A 35 8.04 12.67 -3.64
CA VAL A 35 6.66 12.36 -3.98
C VAL A 35 5.86 13.66 -4.09
N GLU A 36 5.16 13.85 -5.21
CA GLU A 36 4.39 15.06 -5.48
C GLU A 36 2.89 14.80 -5.63
N LYS A 37 2.51 13.68 -6.23
CA LYS A 37 1.13 13.39 -6.63
C LYS A 37 0.42 12.41 -5.71
N LEU A 38 1.15 11.44 -5.14
CA LEU A 38 0.57 10.48 -4.22
C LEU A 38 0.09 11.17 -2.94
N LYS A 39 -1.04 10.73 -2.45
CA LYS A 39 -1.53 11.10 -1.12
C LYS A 39 -1.14 10.02 -0.13
N PHE A 40 -1.15 10.33 1.15
CA PHE A 40 -0.75 9.35 2.16
C PHE A 40 -1.75 9.31 3.30
N ILE A 41 -1.85 8.12 3.93
CA ILE A 41 -2.69 7.88 5.09
C ILE A 41 -1.79 7.42 6.23
N PRO A 42 -1.54 8.26 7.25
CA PRO A 42 -0.75 7.85 8.42
C PRO A 42 -1.63 7.07 9.39
N ASP A 43 -1.43 5.76 9.45
CA ASP A 43 -2.16 4.88 10.37
C ASP A 43 -1.28 4.58 11.59
N GLY A 44 -0.90 5.63 12.33
CA GLY A 44 0.06 5.55 13.43
C GLY A 44 -0.34 4.57 14.54
N SER A 45 -1.63 4.44 14.82
CA SER A 45 -2.15 3.51 15.82
C SER A 45 -2.37 2.09 15.28
N GLY A 46 -2.24 1.89 13.97
CA GLY A 46 -2.45 0.60 13.33
C GLY A 46 -3.90 0.15 13.27
N THR A 47 -4.86 1.02 13.57
CA THR A 47 -6.27 0.66 13.64
C THR A 47 -6.83 0.18 12.31
N PHE A 48 -6.61 0.95 11.24
CA PHE A 48 -7.06 0.60 9.90
C PHE A 48 -6.38 -0.67 9.42
N THR A 49 -5.06 -0.75 9.59
CA THR A 49 -4.26 -1.90 9.20
C THR A 49 -4.72 -3.18 9.90
N ARG A 50 -5.03 -3.09 11.20
CA ARG A 50 -5.54 -4.22 11.98
C ARG A 50 -6.91 -4.68 11.46
N GLN A 51 -7.80 -3.75 11.16
CA GLN A 51 -9.14 -4.08 10.65
C GLN A 51 -9.09 -4.77 9.29
N LEU A 52 -8.09 -4.46 8.47
CA LEU A 52 -7.83 -5.16 7.22
C LEU A 52 -7.17 -6.53 7.41
N GLY A 53 -6.69 -6.84 8.61
CA GLY A 53 -5.96 -8.08 8.88
C GLY A 53 -4.50 -8.06 8.41
N MET A 54 -3.95 -6.87 8.16
CA MET A 54 -2.59 -6.71 7.63
C MET A 54 -1.57 -6.28 8.68
N LEU A 55 -1.97 -6.15 9.95
CA LEU A 55 -1.07 -5.75 11.02
C LEU A 55 -0.22 -6.94 11.45
N VAL A 56 1.10 -6.75 11.46
CA VAL A 56 2.07 -7.78 11.86
C VAL A 56 3.08 -7.20 12.83
N ASP A 57 3.66 -8.07 13.67
CA ASP A 57 4.70 -7.70 14.60
C ASP A 57 6.06 -7.69 13.89
N LYS A 58 6.82 -6.62 14.08
CA LYS A 58 8.17 -6.45 13.53
C LYS A 58 9.19 -6.18 14.64
N ASP A 59 8.98 -6.75 15.82
CA ASP A 59 9.89 -6.56 16.95
C ASP A 59 11.29 -7.07 16.67
N ASN A 60 11.44 -8.07 15.81
CA ASN A 60 12.76 -8.55 15.37
C ASN A 60 13.61 -7.44 14.73
N LEU A 61 12.97 -6.37 14.21
CA LEU A 61 13.64 -5.20 13.65
C LEU A 61 13.51 -3.97 14.55
N GLY A 62 12.89 -4.12 15.71
CA GLY A 62 12.66 -3.02 16.64
C GLY A 62 11.56 -2.06 16.21
N PHE A 63 10.70 -2.44 15.28
CA PHE A 63 9.68 -1.55 14.71
C PHE A 63 8.31 -1.66 15.38
N GLY A 64 8.08 -2.67 16.21
CA GLY A 64 6.76 -2.92 16.78
C GLY A 64 5.76 -3.41 15.74
N MET A 65 4.50 -3.02 15.88
CA MET A 65 3.43 -3.42 14.94
C MET A 65 3.49 -2.57 13.68
N ARG A 66 3.48 -3.23 12.53
CA ARG A 66 3.55 -2.59 11.21
C ARG A 66 2.58 -3.26 10.25
N SER A 67 2.43 -2.66 9.05
CA SER A 67 1.59 -3.24 8.02
C SER A 67 2.35 -4.25 7.19
N TRP A 68 1.71 -5.40 6.93
CA TRP A 68 2.15 -6.30 5.87
C TRP A 68 1.98 -5.60 4.51
N ARG A 69 2.80 -5.95 3.54
CA ARG A 69 2.74 -5.28 2.23
C ARG A 69 1.57 -5.80 1.39
N TYR A 70 0.78 -4.88 0.89
CA TYR A 70 -0.35 -5.19 0.02
C TYR A 70 -0.66 -3.99 -0.89
N ALA A 71 -1.46 -4.25 -1.92
CA ALA A 71 -2.09 -3.21 -2.72
C ALA A 71 -3.57 -3.57 -2.87
N MET A 72 -4.43 -2.58 -3.01
CA MET A 72 -5.84 -2.84 -3.25
C MET A 72 -6.45 -1.78 -4.15
N ILE A 73 -7.49 -2.17 -4.86
CA ILE A 73 -8.29 -1.28 -5.69
C ILE A 73 -9.65 -1.16 -5.04
N VAL A 74 -10.06 0.07 -4.76
CA VAL A 74 -11.34 0.36 -4.11
C VAL A 74 -12.21 1.15 -5.07
N TYR A 75 -13.46 0.69 -5.25
CA TYR A 75 -14.44 1.39 -6.06
C TYR A 75 -15.70 1.62 -5.23
N ASN A 76 -16.07 2.89 -5.11
CA ASN A 76 -17.29 3.30 -4.42
C ASN A 76 -17.40 2.72 -2.99
N GLY A 77 -16.28 2.71 -2.25
CA GLY A 77 -16.22 2.22 -0.88
C GLY A 77 -16.08 0.71 -0.74
N VAL A 78 -16.00 -0.03 -1.85
CA VAL A 78 -15.90 -1.49 -1.85
C VAL A 78 -14.54 -1.91 -2.43
N ILE A 79 -13.88 -2.85 -1.76
CA ILE A 79 -12.62 -3.41 -2.26
C ILE A 79 -12.93 -4.26 -3.49
N GLU A 80 -12.45 -3.82 -4.65
CA GLU A 80 -12.65 -4.55 -5.91
C GLU A 80 -11.62 -5.65 -6.08
N GLN A 81 -10.37 -5.38 -5.70
CA GLN A 81 -9.27 -6.33 -5.81
C GLN A 81 -8.27 -6.09 -4.70
N PHE A 82 -7.68 -7.15 -4.18
CA PHE A 82 -6.72 -7.11 -3.08
C PHE A 82 -5.51 -7.97 -3.44
N PHE A 83 -4.31 -7.36 -3.43
CA PHE A 83 -3.05 -8.04 -3.75
C PHE A 83 -2.23 -8.14 -2.47
N GLU A 84 -2.34 -9.25 -1.77
CA GLU A 84 -1.59 -9.50 -0.53
C GLU A 84 -0.32 -10.27 -0.86
N GLU A 85 0.84 -9.79 -0.37
CA GLU A 85 2.08 -10.55 -0.50
C GLU A 85 1.97 -11.86 0.28
N PRO A 86 2.47 -12.98 -0.27
CA PRO A 86 2.35 -14.28 0.41
C PRO A 86 3.22 -14.37 1.65
N GLY A 87 2.88 -15.28 2.55
CA GLY A 87 3.69 -15.58 3.72
C GLY A 87 3.50 -14.65 4.90
N ARG A 88 2.37 -13.94 5.00
CA ARG A 88 2.10 -13.02 6.09
C ARG A 88 2.28 -13.69 7.45
N CYS A 89 3.18 -13.14 8.26
CA CYS A 89 3.43 -13.62 9.61
C CYS A 89 4.14 -12.53 10.43
N ASP A 90 4.08 -12.68 11.74
CA ASP A 90 4.83 -11.83 12.64
C ASP A 90 6.33 -12.15 12.54
N ASN A 91 7.16 -11.13 12.69
CA ASN A 91 8.62 -11.23 12.69
C ASN A 91 9.17 -11.98 11.47
N SER A 92 8.59 -11.76 10.31
CA SER A 92 9.05 -12.37 9.06
C SER A 92 10.50 -11.99 8.77
N THR A 93 11.29 -12.96 8.33
CA THR A 93 12.67 -12.71 7.90
C THR A 93 12.76 -12.21 6.47
N VAL A 94 11.65 -12.24 5.74
CA VAL A 94 11.57 -11.74 4.36
C VAL A 94 10.58 -10.59 4.29
N ASP A 95 10.83 -9.67 3.36
CA ASP A 95 9.93 -8.54 3.07
C ASP A 95 9.51 -8.67 1.61
N PRO A 96 8.50 -9.51 1.32
CA PRO A 96 8.14 -9.80 -0.07
C PRO A 96 7.55 -8.59 -0.79
N TYR A 97 7.93 -8.45 -2.04
CA TYR A 97 7.43 -7.38 -2.90
C TYR A 97 7.33 -7.90 -4.34
N GLY A 98 6.16 -8.37 -4.72
CA GLY A 98 5.92 -8.91 -6.05
C GLY A 98 4.51 -8.63 -6.51
N VAL A 99 3.53 -9.29 -5.87
CA VAL A 99 2.12 -9.18 -6.28
C VAL A 99 1.49 -7.84 -5.94
N SER A 100 2.07 -7.05 -5.04
CA SER A 100 1.57 -5.73 -4.65
C SER A 100 2.25 -4.58 -5.39
N SER A 101 3.07 -4.88 -6.42
CA SER A 101 3.80 -3.87 -7.15
C SER A 101 2.89 -3.01 -8.03
N PRO A 102 3.31 -1.78 -8.39
CA PRO A 102 2.56 -0.97 -9.35
C PRO A 102 2.36 -1.66 -10.69
N GLU A 103 3.32 -2.47 -11.12
CA GLU A 103 3.24 -3.23 -12.37
C GLU A 103 2.11 -4.25 -12.32
N THR A 104 1.93 -4.94 -11.18
CA THR A 104 0.83 -5.89 -11.00
C THR A 104 -0.53 -5.18 -11.05
N VAL A 105 -0.64 -4.04 -10.41
CA VAL A 105 -1.87 -3.22 -10.43
C VAL A 105 -2.18 -2.77 -11.86
N LEU A 106 -1.18 -2.29 -12.58
CA LEU A 106 -1.33 -1.86 -13.98
C LEU A 106 -1.79 -3.03 -14.87
N GLU A 107 -1.21 -4.21 -14.69
CA GLU A 107 -1.61 -5.40 -15.45
C GLU A 107 -3.08 -5.73 -15.21
N TYR A 108 -3.53 -5.71 -13.97
CA TYR A 108 -4.94 -5.94 -13.65
C TYR A 108 -5.83 -4.90 -14.32
N LEU A 109 -5.50 -3.62 -14.21
CA LEU A 109 -6.28 -2.54 -14.80
C LEU A 109 -6.32 -2.65 -16.32
N ASN A 110 -5.22 -3.04 -16.96
CA ASN A 110 -5.16 -3.24 -18.41
C ASN A 110 -6.11 -4.34 -18.86
N ARG A 111 -6.20 -5.44 -18.11
CA ARG A 111 -7.11 -6.56 -18.44
C ARG A 111 -8.58 -6.15 -18.33
N HIS A 112 -8.91 -5.19 -17.47
CA HIS A 112 -10.28 -4.80 -17.18
C HIS A 112 -10.67 -3.45 -17.77
N ASP A 113 -9.77 -2.81 -18.49
CA ASP A 113 -9.95 -1.48 -19.06
C ASP A 113 -10.83 -1.47 -20.31
N SER A 114 -10.99 -2.61 -20.94
CA SER A 114 -11.74 -2.73 -22.19
C SER A 114 -13.25 -2.94 -21.99
N LYS A 115 -13.72 -2.79 -20.79
CA LYS A 115 -15.13 -2.97 -20.47
C LYS A 115 -15.99 -1.77 -20.86
#